data_c22051084207462e1068428884410793
#
_entry.id   c22051084207462e1068428884410793
#
_cell.length_a   1.000
_cell.length_b   1.000
_cell.length_c   1.000
_cell.angle_alpha   90.00
_cell.angle_beta   90.00
_cell.angle_gamma   90.00
#
_symmetry.space_group_name_H-M   'P 1'
#
loop_
_entity.id
_entity.type
_entity.pdbx_description
1 polymer ?
#
loop_
_entity_poly.entity_id
_entity_poly.type
_entity_poly.pdbx_seq_one_letter_code
_entity_poly.pdbx_strand_id
1 'polypeptide(L)'
;YKRLYFRTKPSMPFSATVGMQSAGFFGGTTTFYENGEVTRSYHLSRGAKMFLKMLIPTDGGVDYYAGSSLGSWDLALRYRLRNGATIRGYMQKPFENGSGIGFMNGFDALWGLEYKAPEPGWISGAVVEYIDLTNQSGPNHWDPDDFPGTTMGGESTGADDYYNNFEYNSFANYGMSLGTPFIPSPIYNTNGCLQFLNNRVRGFHIGIEGQAGTQWAYRALGGYRKGWGTPLMPLLEPESSTSVMIEGKYMPASVKGLEVCLQLAGDKGSMFGDHFGALFAVRYSGTLTFGKK
;
A
#
# COMPACT_ATOMS: atom_id res chain seq x y z
N TYR A 1 -4.58 -6.49 14.43
CA TYR A 1 -3.37 -5.91 13.88
C TYR A 1 -2.20 -6.12 14.85
N LYS A 2 -1.08 -6.58 14.32
CA LYS A 2 0.16 -6.85 15.05
C LYS A 2 1.35 -6.36 14.23
N ARG A 3 2.41 -5.98 14.91
CA ARG A 3 3.69 -5.64 14.28
C ARG A 3 4.84 -5.95 15.23
N LEU A 4 5.96 -6.39 14.66
CA LEU A 4 7.20 -6.62 15.37
C LEU A 4 8.35 -6.08 14.54
N TYR A 5 9.15 -5.20 15.12
CA TYR A 5 10.29 -4.60 14.47
C TYR A 5 11.52 -4.68 15.37
N PHE A 6 12.62 -5.05 14.75
CA PHE A 6 13.95 -4.94 15.33
C PHE A 6 14.65 -3.75 14.68
N ARG A 7 15.21 -2.90 15.49
CA ARG A 7 15.93 -1.73 15.02
C ARG A 7 17.27 -1.61 15.72
N THR A 8 18.33 -1.40 14.95
CA THR A 8 19.63 -1.04 15.51
C THR A 8 19.57 0.35 16.14
N LYS A 9 20.56 0.70 16.97
CA LYS A 9 20.59 2.00 17.67
C LYS A 9 20.48 3.18 16.68
N PRO A 10 19.42 4.02 16.77
CA PRO A 10 19.17 5.08 15.80
C PRO A 10 20.20 6.21 15.79
N SER A 11 21.00 6.34 16.85
CA SER A 11 22.04 7.36 16.96
C SER A 11 23.31 7.02 16.17
N MET A 12 23.45 5.76 15.71
CA MET A 12 24.58 5.37 14.86
C MET A 12 24.43 5.98 13.45
N PRO A 13 25.55 6.29 12.78
CA PRO A 13 25.50 6.76 11.40
C PRO A 13 24.75 5.80 10.47
N PHE A 14 24.97 4.49 10.62
CA PHE A 14 24.22 3.45 9.95
C PHE A 14 23.21 2.80 10.90
N SER A 15 21.96 2.67 10.46
CA SER A 15 20.95 1.93 11.19
C SER A 15 20.06 1.12 10.26
N ALA A 16 19.72 -0.08 10.72
CA ALA A 16 18.82 -1.00 10.03
C ALA A 16 17.54 -1.20 10.84
N THR A 17 16.45 -1.36 10.17
CA THR A 17 15.16 -1.78 10.73
C THR A 17 14.67 -2.95 9.90
N VAL A 18 14.30 -4.04 10.55
CA VAL A 18 13.68 -5.19 9.92
C VAL A 18 12.49 -5.62 10.76
N GLY A 19 11.42 -5.99 10.11
CA GLY A 19 10.24 -6.43 10.83
C GLY A 19 9.11 -6.83 9.91
N MET A 20 7.98 -7.02 10.54
CA MET A 20 6.76 -7.45 9.88
C MET A 20 5.56 -6.80 10.55
N GLN A 21 4.58 -6.47 9.74
CA GLN A 21 3.26 -6.09 10.21
C GLN A 21 2.20 -6.98 9.57
N SER A 22 1.16 -7.30 10.32
CA SER A 22 0.09 -8.15 9.83
C SER A 22 -1.23 -7.84 10.52
N ALA A 23 -2.30 -7.95 9.74
CA ALA A 23 -3.68 -8.00 10.21
C ALA A 23 -4.25 -9.39 9.91
N GLY A 24 -5.04 -9.91 10.83
CA GLY A 24 -5.72 -11.19 10.64
C GLY A 24 -7.16 -11.11 11.12
N PHE A 25 -7.99 -12.02 10.65
CA PHE A 25 -9.39 -12.10 11.04
C PHE A 25 -9.55 -12.85 12.36
N PHE A 26 -10.39 -12.32 13.23
CA PHE A 26 -10.68 -12.90 14.52
C PHE A 26 -12.18 -12.87 14.81
N GLY A 27 -12.82 -14.04 14.77
CA GLY A 27 -14.26 -14.16 14.93
C GLY A 27 -15.05 -13.48 13.79
N GLY A 28 -16.33 -13.41 13.96
CA GLY A 28 -17.26 -12.90 12.96
C GLY A 28 -18.04 -14.00 12.26
N THR A 29 -18.77 -13.62 11.23
CA THR A 29 -19.55 -14.52 10.40
C THR A 29 -19.42 -14.08 8.95
N THR A 30 -19.09 -15.02 8.08
CA THR A 30 -19.13 -14.83 6.64
C THR A 30 -20.43 -15.45 6.11
N THR A 31 -21.23 -14.68 5.39
CA THR A 31 -22.51 -15.13 4.84
C THR A 31 -22.51 -14.92 3.33
N PHE A 32 -22.81 -15.98 2.59
CA PHE A 32 -22.92 -15.95 1.14
C PHE A 32 -24.39 -15.89 0.75
N TYR A 33 -24.69 -15.07 -0.24
CA TYR A 33 -26.02 -14.87 -0.78
C TYR A 33 -26.05 -15.26 -2.24
N GLU A 34 -27.09 -15.95 -2.66
CA GLU A 34 -27.39 -16.22 -4.05
C GLU A 34 -28.86 -15.87 -4.28
N ASN A 35 -29.14 -15.03 -5.28
CA ASN A 35 -30.47 -14.51 -5.58
C ASN A 35 -31.20 -13.86 -4.36
N GLY A 36 -30.41 -13.28 -3.43
CA GLY A 36 -30.97 -12.65 -2.22
C GLY A 36 -31.20 -13.60 -1.05
N GLU A 37 -31.01 -14.90 -1.23
CA GLU A 37 -31.12 -15.91 -0.18
C GLU A 37 -29.75 -16.30 0.36
N VAL A 38 -29.68 -16.62 1.65
CA VAL A 38 -28.46 -17.12 2.29
C VAL A 38 -28.23 -18.57 1.87
N THR A 39 -27.16 -18.81 1.09
CA THR A 39 -26.77 -20.14 0.64
C THR A 39 -25.79 -20.81 1.59
N ARG A 40 -24.96 -20.02 2.25
CA ARG A 40 -23.88 -20.50 3.10
C ARG A 40 -23.54 -19.50 4.19
N SER A 41 -23.25 -19.97 5.39
CA SER A 41 -22.81 -19.12 6.50
C SER A 41 -21.77 -19.84 7.34
N TYR A 42 -20.67 -19.17 7.62
CA TYR A 42 -19.56 -19.68 8.44
C TYR A 42 -19.32 -18.78 9.62
N HIS A 43 -19.19 -19.38 10.79
CA HIS A 43 -18.74 -18.68 11.98
C HIS A 43 -17.24 -18.83 12.10
N LEU A 44 -16.52 -17.70 12.04
CA LEU A 44 -15.09 -17.68 12.24
C LEU A 44 -14.73 -18.03 13.68
N SER A 45 -13.71 -18.87 13.83
CA SER A 45 -13.22 -19.28 15.14
C SER A 45 -12.79 -18.08 15.99
N ARG A 46 -13.12 -18.16 17.27
CA ARG A 46 -12.74 -17.16 18.30
C ARG A 46 -12.29 -17.88 19.57
N GLY A 47 -11.60 -17.17 20.43
CA GLY A 47 -11.09 -17.72 21.68
C GLY A 47 -9.56 -17.69 21.77
N ALA A 48 -9.01 -18.08 22.91
CA ALA A 48 -7.58 -17.94 23.21
C ALA A 48 -6.68 -18.67 22.21
N LYS A 49 -7.05 -19.87 21.75
CA LYS A 49 -6.30 -20.65 20.76
C LYS A 49 -6.21 -19.90 19.43
N MET A 50 -7.31 -19.30 18.99
CA MET A 50 -7.35 -18.52 17.75
C MET A 50 -6.56 -17.23 17.89
N PHE A 51 -6.67 -16.56 19.04
CA PHE A 51 -5.86 -15.37 19.33
C PHE A 51 -4.36 -15.67 19.24
N LEU A 52 -3.91 -16.80 19.79
CA LEU A 52 -2.51 -17.23 19.70
C LEU A 52 -2.08 -17.56 18.26
N LYS A 53 -2.93 -18.20 17.47
CA LYS A 53 -2.69 -18.43 16.03
C LYS A 53 -2.53 -17.11 15.27
N MET A 54 -3.29 -16.09 15.63
CA MET A 54 -3.18 -14.78 15.03
C MET A 54 -1.90 -14.02 15.39
N LEU A 55 -1.22 -14.35 16.48
CA LEU A 55 0.05 -13.72 16.85
C LEU A 55 1.16 -14.08 15.89
N ILE A 56 1.14 -15.28 15.34
CA ILE A 56 2.10 -15.77 14.35
C ILE A 56 1.35 -15.82 13.02
N PRO A 57 1.78 -15.08 11.99
CA PRO A 57 1.15 -15.14 10.69
C PRO A 57 1.38 -16.53 10.11
N THR A 58 0.29 -17.18 9.74
CA THR A 58 0.27 -18.51 9.14
C THR A 58 -0.74 -18.50 8.00
N ASP A 59 -0.69 -19.52 7.17
CA ASP A 59 -1.66 -19.81 6.13
C ASP A 59 -2.95 -20.36 6.75
N GLY A 60 -3.57 -19.84 7.64
CA GLY A 60 -4.89 -20.14 8.22
C GLY A 60 -5.26 -21.62 8.46
N GLY A 61 -4.62 -22.56 7.82
CA GLY A 61 -4.97 -24.00 7.87
C GLY A 61 -6.33 -24.31 7.26
N VAL A 62 -6.99 -25.37 7.69
CA VAL A 62 -8.28 -25.86 7.13
C VAL A 62 -9.43 -24.84 7.26
N ASP A 63 -9.32 -23.86 8.14
CA ASP A 63 -10.23 -22.72 8.26
C ASP A 63 -9.68 -21.55 7.43
N TYR A 64 -9.87 -21.55 6.14
CA TYR A 64 -9.42 -20.51 5.19
C TYR A 64 -9.70 -19.06 5.64
N TYR A 65 -10.69 -18.88 6.45
CA TYR A 65 -11.17 -17.57 6.89
C TYR A 65 -10.61 -17.12 8.23
N ALA A 66 -10.30 -18.06 9.08
CA ALA A 66 -9.83 -17.78 10.43
C ALA A 66 -8.30 -17.85 10.47
N GLY A 67 -7.65 -16.70 10.62
CA GLY A 67 -6.20 -16.59 10.71
C GLY A 67 -5.48 -16.21 9.44
N SER A 68 -6.19 -16.00 8.32
CA SER A 68 -5.59 -15.34 7.14
C SER A 68 -4.93 -14.04 7.56
N SER A 69 -3.70 -13.85 7.13
CA SER A 69 -2.85 -12.76 7.57
C SER A 69 -2.42 -11.91 6.40
N LEU A 70 -3.05 -10.74 6.26
CA LEU A 70 -2.58 -9.68 5.36
C LEU A 70 -1.45 -8.92 6.02
N GLY A 71 -0.41 -8.57 5.29
CA GLY A 71 0.65 -7.79 5.88
C GLY A 71 1.79 -7.47 4.94
N SER A 72 2.91 -7.07 5.54
CA SER A 72 4.16 -6.86 4.84
C SER A 72 5.37 -7.25 5.67
N TRP A 73 6.40 -7.71 4.99
CA TRP A 73 7.77 -7.66 5.47
C TRP A 73 8.35 -6.30 5.15
N ASP A 74 8.99 -5.69 6.15
CA ASP A 74 9.56 -4.36 6.03
C ASP A 74 11.05 -4.39 6.33
N LEU A 75 11.85 -3.83 5.42
CA LEU A 75 13.27 -3.59 5.60
C LEU A 75 13.57 -2.13 5.34
N ALA A 76 14.35 -1.49 6.21
CA ALA A 76 14.88 -0.16 5.96
C ALA A 76 16.32 -0.04 6.44
N LEU A 77 17.16 0.51 5.59
CA LEU A 77 18.56 0.83 5.84
C LEU A 77 18.73 2.34 5.77
N ARG A 78 19.21 2.95 6.83
CA ARG A 78 19.40 4.40 6.89
C ARG A 78 20.88 4.71 7.16
N TYR A 79 21.41 5.64 6.39
CA TYR A 79 22.73 6.20 6.60
C TYR A 79 22.63 7.71 6.86
N ARG A 80 23.28 8.17 7.92
CA ARG A 80 23.41 9.60 8.24
C ARG A 80 24.77 10.07 7.76
N LEU A 81 24.76 11.02 6.85
CA LEU A 81 25.95 11.69 6.33
C LEU A 81 26.58 12.59 7.39
N ARG A 82 27.86 12.95 7.19
CA ARG A 82 28.59 13.83 8.11
C ARG A 82 27.98 15.22 8.28
N ASN A 83 27.34 15.73 7.24
CA ASN A 83 26.60 17.01 7.27
C ASN A 83 25.21 16.90 7.93
N GLY A 84 24.84 15.74 8.46
CA GLY A 84 23.54 15.52 9.10
C GLY A 84 22.41 15.06 8.17
N ALA A 85 22.59 15.14 6.85
CA ALA A 85 21.62 14.60 5.89
C ALA A 85 21.46 13.09 6.06
N THR A 86 20.32 12.55 5.66
CA THR A 86 20.04 11.11 5.73
C THR A 86 19.66 10.57 4.35
N ILE A 87 20.17 9.38 4.07
CA ILE A 87 19.73 8.54 2.96
C ILE A 87 19.11 7.29 3.56
N ARG A 88 17.92 6.90 3.07
CA ARG A 88 17.20 5.71 3.52
C ARG A 88 16.75 4.89 2.33
N GLY A 89 17.27 3.67 2.20
CA GLY A 89 16.71 2.66 1.32
C GLY A 89 15.71 1.82 2.09
N TYR A 90 14.59 1.44 1.47
CA TYR A 90 13.58 0.62 2.12
C TYR A 90 12.86 -0.29 1.13
N MET A 91 12.29 -1.35 1.67
CA MET A 91 11.46 -2.33 0.98
C MET A 91 10.25 -2.65 1.85
N GLN A 92 9.08 -2.70 1.24
CA GLN A 92 7.87 -3.24 1.83
C GLN A 92 7.34 -4.33 0.92
N LYS A 93 7.40 -5.59 1.38
CA LYS A 93 6.99 -6.75 0.61
C LYS A 93 5.64 -7.24 1.13
N PRO A 94 4.54 -7.08 0.36
CA PRO A 94 3.23 -7.48 0.79
C PRO A 94 3.09 -9.00 0.83
N PHE A 95 2.19 -9.49 1.66
CA PHE A 95 1.73 -10.86 1.67
C PHE A 95 0.25 -10.93 2.06
N GLU A 96 -0.45 -11.88 1.52
CA GLU A 96 -1.86 -12.16 1.82
C GLU A 96 -2.02 -13.44 2.64
N ASN A 97 -1.13 -14.40 2.43
CA ASN A 97 -1.16 -15.71 3.05
C ASN A 97 0.25 -16.31 3.21
N GLY A 98 0.33 -17.62 3.45
CA GLY A 98 1.57 -18.37 3.69
C GLY A 98 2.56 -18.30 2.54
N SER A 99 2.09 -18.30 1.28
CA SER A 99 2.96 -18.22 0.10
C SER A 99 3.71 -16.88 0.05
N GLY A 100 3.03 -15.77 0.27
CA GLY A 100 3.64 -14.45 0.35
C GLY A 100 4.53 -14.28 1.59
N ILE A 101 4.13 -14.82 2.75
CA ILE A 101 4.97 -14.88 3.95
C ILE A 101 6.29 -15.61 3.66
N GLY A 102 6.25 -16.71 2.90
CA GLY A 102 7.38 -17.52 2.47
C GLY A 102 8.15 -16.95 1.27
N PHE A 103 7.89 -15.72 0.83
CA PHE A 103 8.55 -15.04 -0.28
C PHE A 103 8.34 -15.69 -1.67
N MET A 104 7.26 -16.46 -1.85
CA MET A 104 6.94 -17.08 -3.15
C MET A 104 6.44 -16.06 -4.18
N ASN A 105 6.04 -14.87 -3.75
CA ASN A 105 5.62 -13.74 -4.61
C ASN A 105 6.81 -13.00 -5.29
N GLY A 106 7.95 -13.65 -5.40
CA GLY A 106 9.09 -13.21 -6.20
C GLY A 106 9.57 -11.81 -5.84
N PHE A 107 9.55 -10.89 -6.81
CA PHE A 107 10.06 -9.53 -6.66
C PHE A 107 9.02 -8.52 -6.19
N ASP A 108 7.78 -8.94 -5.96
CA ASP A 108 6.70 -8.07 -5.50
C ASP A 108 7.11 -7.33 -4.24
N ALA A 109 7.17 -6.03 -4.33
CA ALA A 109 7.44 -5.11 -3.22
C ALA A 109 7.31 -3.65 -3.67
N LEU A 110 7.22 -2.76 -2.70
CA LEU A 110 7.57 -1.36 -2.83
C LEU A 110 9.04 -1.19 -2.44
N TRP A 111 9.87 -0.69 -3.36
CA TRP A 111 11.27 -0.37 -3.17
C TRP A 111 11.44 1.14 -3.19
N GLY A 112 12.09 1.70 -2.20
CA GLY A 112 12.22 3.15 -2.10
C GLY A 112 13.63 3.60 -1.72
N LEU A 113 13.99 4.78 -2.21
CA LEU A 113 15.17 5.53 -1.81
C LEU A 113 14.75 6.95 -1.45
N GLU A 114 15.02 7.34 -0.23
CA GLU A 114 14.67 8.65 0.34
C GLU A 114 15.94 9.41 0.71
N TYR A 115 15.97 10.68 0.37
CA TYR A 115 16.94 11.65 0.86
C TYR A 115 16.23 12.69 1.74
N LYS A 116 16.82 13.05 2.87
CA LYS A 116 16.35 14.14 3.73
C LYS A 116 17.53 15.03 4.12
N ALA A 117 17.41 16.31 3.82
CA ALA A 117 18.39 17.31 4.22
C ALA A 117 18.40 17.53 5.74
N PRO A 118 19.52 17.97 6.33
CA PRO A 118 19.61 18.30 7.75
C PRO A 118 18.81 19.55 8.10
N GLU A 119 18.75 20.50 7.19
CA GLU A 119 18.08 21.79 7.33
C GLU A 119 17.16 22.07 6.15
N PRO A 120 16.08 22.84 6.36
CA PRO A 120 15.23 23.30 5.27
C PRO A 120 16.01 24.09 4.24
N GLY A 121 15.77 23.82 2.95
CA GLY A 121 16.42 24.49 1.85
C GLY A 121 15.72 24.19 0.52
N TRP A 122 16.33 24.55 -0.60
CA TRP A 122 15.76 24.30 -1.92
C TRP A 122 15.39 22.83 -2.16
N ILE A 123 16.15 21.90 -1.61
CA ILE A 123 15.82 20.49 -1.58
C ILE A 123 15.90 20.04 -0.13
N SER A 124 14.77 19.92 0.53
CA SER A 124 14.65 19.45 1.90
C SER A 124 14.40 17.95 1.97
N GLY A 125 13.73 17.39 0.96
CA GLY A 125 13.46 15.98 0.80
C GLY A 125 13.34 15.57 -0.66
N ALA A 126 13.72 14.34 -0.95
CA ALA A 126 13.49 13.71 -2.24
C ALA A 126 13.25 12.20 -2.04
N VAL A 127 12.39 11.62 -2.87
CA VAL A 127 12.08 10.19 -2.85
C VAL A 127 11.95 9.65 -4.27
N VAL A 128 12.43 8.44 -4.45
CA VAL A 128 12.16 7.62 -5.64
C VAL A 128 11.68 6.28 -5.17
N GLU A 129 10.55 5.83 -5.70
CA GLU A 129 9.95 4.55 -5.38
C GLU A 129 9.66 3.76 -6.65
N TYR A 130 9.83 2.45 -6.56
CA TYR A 130 9.42 1.49 -7.56
C TYR A 130 8.51 0.47 -6.90
N ILE A 131 7.38 0.19 -7.51
CA ILE A 131 6.44 -0.83 -7.07
C ILE A 131 6.31 -1.92 -8.13
N ASP A 132 6.33 -3.16 -7.69
CA ASP A 132 5.97 -4.33 -8.49
C ASP A 132 4.96 -5.17 -7.70
N LEU A 133 3.81 -5.44 -8.29
CA LEU A 133 2.74 -6.29 -7.75
C LEU A 133 2.26 -7.25 -8.85
N THR A 134 3.15 -7.69 -9.73
CA THR A 134 2.75 -8.49 -10.89
C THR A 134 2.78 -9.98 -10.64
N ASN A 135 3.41 -10.43 -9.58
CA ASN A 135 3.63 -11.84 -9.30
C ASN A 135 2.56 -12.44 -8.36
N GLN A 136 2.17 -11.68 -7.31
CA GLN A 136 1.10 -12.01 -6.36
C GLN A 136 1.14 -13.48 -5.95
N SER A 137 1.96 -13.85 -4.96
CA SER A 137 2.19 -15.21 -4.46
C SER A 137 2.86 -16.20 -5.43
N GLY A 138 3.32 -15.73 -6.57
CA GLY A 138 4.11 -16.51 -7.52
C GLY A 138 3.29 -17.23 -8.60
N PRO A 139 3.92 -18.14 -9.34
CA PRO A 139 3.28 -18.88 -10.41
C PRO A 139 2.24 -19.87 -9.87
N ASN A 140 1.22 -20.14 -10.67
CA ASN A 140 0.27 -21.19 -10.38
C ASN A 140 0.97 -22.56 -10.31
N HIS A 141 0.69 -23.29 -9.28
CA HIS A 141 1.06 -24.69 -9.11
C HIS A 141 -0.20 -25.53 -9.04
N TRP A 142 -0.23 -26.61 -9.79
CA TRP A 142 -1.29 -27.60 -9.72
C TRP A 142 -0.89 -28.70 -8.74
N ASP A 143 -1.83 -29.15 -7.94
CA ASP A 143 -1.60 -30.30 -7.07
C ASP A 143 -1.75 -31.59 -7.91
N PRO A 144 -0.66 -32.34 -8.15
CA PRO A 144 -0.73 -33.54 -8.96
C PRO A 144 -1.47 -34.70 -8.28
N ASP A 145 -1.70 -34.61 -6.97
CA ASP A 145 -2.35 -35.67 -6.21
C ASP A 145 -3.87 -35.70 -6.45
N ASP A 146 -4.48 -34.57 -6.82
CA ASP A 146 -5.90 -34.48 -7.14
C ASP A 146 -6.26 -35.26 -8.44
N PHE A 147 -5.34 -35.27 -9.40
CA PHE A 147 -5.51 -35.98 -10.68
C PHE A 147 -4.23 -36.73 -11.05
N PRO A 148 -3.99 -37.91 -10.47
CA PRO A 148 -2.77 -38.68 -10.71
C PRO A 148 -2.52 -38.94 -12.20
N GLY A 149 -1.31 -38.67 -12.65
CA GLY A 149 -0.90 -38.84 -14.04
C GLY A 149 -1.26 -37.66 -14.95
N THR A 150 -1.79 -36.56 -14.43
CA THR A 150 -2.04 -35.31 -15.14
C THR A 150 -1.24 -34.18 -14.54
N THR A 151 -1.14 -33.04 -15.25
CA THR A 151 -0.62 -31.78 -14.73
C THR A 151 -1.74 -30.85 -14.24
N MET A 152 -2.97 -31.33 -14.19
CA MET A 152 -4.15 -30.60 -13.76
C MET A 152 -4.60 -31.12 -12.42
N GLY A 153 -4.55 -30.31 -11.42
CA GLY A 153 -5.11 -30.59 -10.10
C GLY A 153 -6.46 -29.90 -9.90
N GLY A 154 -7.23 -30.36 -8.93
CA GLY A 154 -8.46 -29.70 -8.48
C GLY A 154 -8.16 -28.40 -7.72
N GLU A 155 -6.99 -28.34 -7.09
CA GLU A 155 -6.50 -27.16 -6.39
C GLU A 155 -5.27 -26.58 -7.10
N SER A 156 -5.21 -25.27 -7.18
CA SER A 156 -4.02 -24.54 -7.61
C SER A 156 -3.50 -23.70 -6.44
N THR A 157 -2.20 -23.69 -6.26
CA THR A 157 -1.52 -22.81 -5.33
C THR A 157 -0.73 -21.75 -6.10
N GLY A 158 -0.49 -20.62 -5.49
CA GLY A 158 0.14 -19.48 -6.16
C GLY A 158 -0.88 -18.58 -6.89
N ALA A 159 -0.40 -17.51 -7.49
CA ALA A 159 -1.20 -16.49 -8.17
C ALA A 159 -2.39 -15.97 -7.34
N ASP A 160 -2.21 -15.87 -6.03
CA ASP A 160 -3.19 -15.22 -5.17
C ASP A 160 -3.44 -13.80 -5.66
N ASP A 161 -4.69 -13.37 -5.58
CA ASP A 161 -5.06 -12.02 -5.93
C ASP A 161 -5.09 -11.18 -4.65
N TYR A 162 -4.13 -10.28 -4.49
CA TYR A 162 -4.02 -9.43 -3.29
C TYR A 162 -5.27 -8.59 -3.01
N TYR A 163 -6.12 -8.37 -4.01
CA TYR A 163 -7.23 -7.45 -3.92
C TYR A 163 -8.59 -8.10 -4.14
N ASN A 164 -8.69 -9.20 -4.86
CA ASN A 164 -9.94 -9.86 -5.22
C ASN A 164 -10.09 -11.24 -4.59
N ASN A 165 -9.77 -11.35 -3.32
CA ASN A 165 -10.10 -12.61 -2.65
C ASN A 165 -11.62 -12.73 -2.54
N PHE A 166 -12.18 -13.84 -3.02
CA PHE A 166 -13.63 -14.07 -3.04
C PHE A 166 -14.17 -14.58 -1.69
N GLU A 167 -13.30 -14.90 -0.77
CA GLU A 167 -13.68 -15.46 0.53
C GLU A 167 -13.64 -14.41 1.64
N TYR A 168 -12.80 -13.38 1.53
CA TYR A 168 -12.67 -12.30 2.50
C TYR A 168 -12.13 -11.02 1.84
N ASN A 169 -12.30 -9.89 2.52
CA ASN A 169 -11.67 -8.65 2.10
C ASN A 169 -10.15 -8.76 2.31
N SER A 170 -9.41 -8.81 1.20
CA SER A 170 -7.95 -8.80 1.24
C SER A 170 -7.41 -7.36 1.39
N PHE A 171 -6.54 -6.86 0.52
CA PHE A 171 -6.08 -5.47 0.59
C PHE A 171 -7.15 -4.45 0.13
N ALA A 172 -8.40 -4.66 0.52
CA ALA A 172 -9.53 -3.82 0.16
C ALA A 172 -10.41 -3.50 1.37
N ASN A 173 -11.05 -2.33 1.35
CA ASN A 173 -12.01 -1.92 2.37
C ASN A 173 -13.08 -1.02 1.74
N TYR A 174 -14.36 -1.43 1.80
CA TYR A 174 -15.49 -0.71 1.23
C TYR A 174 -15.27 -0.26 -0.23
N GLY A 175 -14.73 -1.13 -1.07
CA GLY A 175 -14.44 -0.83 -2.48
C GLY A 175 -13.25 0.11 -2.72
N MET A 176 -12.45 0.36 -1.70
CA MET A 176 -11.20 1.13 -1.79
C MET A 176 -9.98 0.24 -1.63
N SER A 177 -8.94 0.50 -2.40
CA SER A 177 -7.64 -0.17 -2.24
C SER A 177 -6.96 0.27 -0.95
N LEU A 178 -6.31 -0.68 -0.29
CA LEU A 178 -5.43 -0.43 0.85
C LEU A 178 -3.97 -0.56 0.41
N GLY A 179 -3.10 0.20 1.05
CA GLY A 179 -1.64 0.11 0.88
C GLY A 179 -1.09 1.01 -0.22
N THR A 180 -1.52 0.89 -1.46
CA THR A 180 -0.95 1.69 -2.54
C THR A 180 -1.99 2.43 -3.38
N PRO A 181 -1.76 3.73 -3.70
CA PRO A 181 -2.62 4.49 -4.59
C PRO A 181 -2.41 4.15 -6.08
N PHE A 182 -1.50 3.23 -6.41
CA PHE A 182 -1.24 2.81 -7.79
C PHE A 182 -2.33 1.92 -8.38
N ILE A 183 -3.19 1.35 -7.54
CA ILE A 183 -4.25 0.42 -7.94
C ILE A 183 -5.59 1.14 -7.96
N PRO A 184 -6.30 1.13 -9.10
CA PRO A 184 -7.64 1.71 -9.21
C PRO A 184 -8.62 1.01 -8.27
N SER A 185 -9.27 1.78 -7.42
CA SER A 185 -10.27 1.24 -6.50
C SER A 185 -11.59 0.97 -7.20
N PRO A 186 -12.25 -0.18 -6.95
CA PRO A 186 -13.49 -0.57 -7.63
C PRO A 186 -14.64 0.41 -7.49
N ILE A 187 -14.68 1.23 -6.45
CA ILE A 187 -15.71 2.26 -6.27
C ILE A 187 -15.77 3.25 -7.45
N TYR A 188 -14.69 3.36 -8.21
CA TYR A 188 -14.61 4.22 -9.40
C TYR A 188 -14.87 3.48 -10.71
N ASN A 189 -15.19 2.18 -10.67
CA ASN A 189 -15.52 1.41 -11.85
C ASN A 189 -16.81 1.93 -12.49
N THR A 190 -16.77 2.25 -13.76
CA THR A 190 -17.92 2.81 -14.50
C THR A 190 -18.98 1.76 -14.82
N ASN A 191 -18.63 0.47 -14.78
CA ASN A 191 -19.54 -0.64 -15.02
C ASN A 191 -20.26 -1.16 -13.77
N GLY A 192 -20.06 -0.52 -12.60
CA GLY A 192 -20.65 -0.93 -11.33
C GLY A 192 -20.05 -2.21 -10.73
N CYS A 193 -19.01 -2.78 -11.33
CA CYS A 193 -18.32 -3.94 -10.78
C CYS A 193 -17.52 -3.55 -9.54
N LEU A 194 -17.68 -4.28 -8.44
CA LEU A 194 -16.94 -4.05 -7.20
C LEU A 194 -15.65 -4.87 -7.09
N GLN A 195 -15.20 -5.48 -8.18
CA GLN A 195 -13.91 -6.16 -8.24
C GLN A 195 -12.82 -5.21 -8.75
N PHE A 196 -11.59 -5.44 -8.31
CA PHE A 196 -10.44 -4.77 -8.87
C PHE A 196 -10.15 -5.33 -10.26
N LEU A 197 -10.24 -4.49 -11.26
CA LEU A 197 -10.06 -4.90 -12.66
C LEU A 197 -8.59 -4.88 -13.09
N ASN A 198 -7.73 -4.19 -12.34
CA ASN A 198 -6.33 -3.99 -12.73
C ASN A 198 -5.45 -3.84 -11.47
N ASN A 199 -4.97 -4.95 -10.93
CA ASN A 199 -4.18 -4.99 -9.71
C ASN A 199 -2.78 -5.60 -9.87
N ARG A 200 -2.47 -6.20 -11.04
CA ARG A 200 -1.12 -6.57 -11.41
C ARG A 200 -0.42 -5.36 -11.99
N VAL A 201 0.26 -4.61 -11.15
CA VAL A 201 0.77 -3.26 -11.48
C VAL A 201 2.26 -3.17 -11.25
N ARG A 202 2.95 -2.49 -12.17
CA ARG A 202 4.29 -1.94 -11.97
C ARG A 202 4.26 -0.44 -12.11
N GLY A 203 5.10 0.23 -11.35
CA GLY A 203 5.18 1.68 -11.48
C GLY A 203 6.35 2.27 -10.75
N PHE A 204 6.56 3.54 -10.97
CA PHE A 204 7.50 4.32 -10.21
C PHE A 204 6.86 5.63 -9.76
N HIS A 205 7.37 6.15 -8.67
CA HIS A 205 6.98 7.42 -8.10
C HIS A 205 8.22 8.22 -7.75
N ILE A 206 8.17 9.50 -8.00
CA ILE A 206 9.20 10.46 -7.58
C ILE A 206 8.56 11.60 -6.83
N GLY A 207 9.25 12.08 -5.82
CA GLY A 207 8.81 13.25 -5.06
C GLY A 207 10.00 14.12 -4.68
N ILE A 208 9.77 15.41 -4.67
CA ILE A 208 10.71 16.41 -4.19
C ILE A 208 9.97 17.46 -3.39
N GLU A 209 10.58 17.90 -2.30
CA GLU A 209 10.07 19.02 -1.50
C GLU A 209 11.20 19.94 -1.08
N GLY A 210 10.87 21.21 -0.87
CA GLY A 210 11.83 22.20 -0.47
C GLY A 210 11.21 23.48 0.04
N GLN A 211 12.09 24.39 0.45
CA GLN A 211 11.74 25.73 0.92
C GLN A 211 12.61 26.80 0.26
N ALA A 212 12.00 27.88 -0.18
CA ALA A 212 12.66 29.09 -0.65
C ALA A 212 12.53 30.18 0.42
N GLY A 213 13.57 30.35 1.22
CA GLY A 213 13.53 31.19 2.42
C GLY A 213 12.60 30.61 3.50
N THR A 214 12.02 31.47 4.32
CA THR A 214 11.13 31.09 5.44
C THR A 214 9.64 31.17 5.08
N GLN A 215 9.31 31.72 3.93
CA GLN A 215 7.94 32.04 3.55
C GLN A 215 7.35 31.10 2.50
N TRP A 216 8.19 30.45 1.70
CA TRP A 216 7.75 29.61 0.61
C TRP A 216 8.18 28.19 0.79
N ALA A 217 7.24 27.27 0.66
CA ALA A 217 7.53 25.85 0.57
C ALA A 217 6.86 25.26 -0.67
N TYR A 218 7.42 24.20 -1.20
CA TYR A 218 6.87 23.52 -2.35
C TYR A 218 7.02 21.99 -2.23
N ARG A 219 6.17 21.28 -2.95
CA ARG A 219 6.25 19.84 -3.14
C ARG A 219 5.81 19.52 -4.57
N ALA A 220 6.57 18.68 -5.25
CA ALA A 220 6.21 18.14 -6.54
C ALA A 220 6.28 16.63 -6.50
N LEU A 221 5.25 15.97 -7.02
CA LEU A 221 5.13 14.53 -7.11
C LEU A 221 4.87 14.15 -8.55
N GLY A 222 5.45 13.03 -8.99
CA GLY A 222 5.19 12.44 -10.29
C GLY A 222 5.20 10.93 -10.19
N GLY A 223 4.37 10.26 -10.96
CA GLY A 223 4.32 8.83 -10.99
C GLY A 223 3.83 8.30 -12.34
N TYR A 224 4.35 7.15 -12.70
CA TYR A 224 3.90 6.37 -13.85
C TYR A 224 3.60 4.95 -13.40
N ARG A 225 2.52 4.38 -13.93
CA ARG A 225 2.10 3.02 -13.64
C ARG A 225 1.61 2.33 -14.89
N LYS A 226 1.78 1.03 -14.91
CA LYS A 226 1.29 0.13 -15.96
C LYS A 226 0.69 -1.10 -15.30
N GLY A 227 -0.48 -1.51 -15.75
CA GLY A 227 -1.24 -2.62 -15.20
C GLY A 227 -1.62 -3.63 -16.26
N TRP A 228 -1.70 -4.90 -15.89
CA TRP A 228 -1.93 -6.04 -16.76
C TRP A 228 -3.20 -6.83 -16.39
N GLY A 229 -4.16 -6.19 -15.73
CA GLY A 229 -5.36 -6.84 -15.22
C GLY A 229 -5.13 -7.53 -13.88
N THR A 230 -5.76 -8.66 -13.68
CA THR A 230 -5.63 -9.49 -12.49
C THR A 230 -4.97 -10.84 -12.82
N PRO A 231 -4.56 -11.65 -11.84
CA PRO A 231 -4.06 -13.00 -12.09
C PRO A 231 -5.06 -13.88 -12.88
N LEU A 232 -6.35 -13.77 -12.55
CA LEU A 232 -7.41 -14.59 -13.15
C LEU A 232 -8.04 -13.96 -14.40
N MET A 233 -7.95 -12.63 -14.57
CA MET A 233 -8.49 -11.88 -15.69
C MET A 233 -7.43 -10.94 -16.26
N PRO A 234 -6.43 -11.46 -17.00
CA PRO A 234 -5.40 -10.63 -17.61
C PRO A 234 -6.00 -9.77 -18.73
N LEU A 235 -5.51 -8.54 -18.85
CA LEU A 235 -5.85 -7.66 -19.96
C LEU A 235 -5.14 -8.11 -21.23
N LEU A 236 -5.81 -8.02 -22.37
CA LEU A 236 -5.20 -8.27 -23.69
C LEU A 236 -4.12 -7.25 -24.00
N GLU A 237 -4.37 -6.00 -23.67
CA GLU A 237 -3.41 -4.91 -23.76
C GLU A 237 -3.26 -4.24 -22.39
N PRO A 238 -2.03 -3.99 -21.95
CA PRO A 238 -1.82 -3.34 -20.67
C PRO A 238 -2.29 -1.88 -20.68
N GLU A 239 -2.87 -1.45 -19.57
CA GLU A 239 -3.23 -0.06 -19.34
C GLU A 239 -2.11 0.70 -18.65
N SER A 240 -2.06 2.02 -18.83
CA SER A 240 -1.09 2.86 -18.14
C SER A 240 -1.65 4.21 -17.78
N SER A 241 -1.07 4.85 -16.76
CA SER A 241 -1.36 6.25 -16.41
C SER A 241 -0.16 6.94 -15.81
N THR A 242 -0.10 8.24 -16.09
CA THR A 242 0.84 9.18 -15.46
C THR A 242 0.06 10.11 -14.54
N SER A 243 0.59 10.34 -13.34
CA SER A 243 0.03 11.30 -12.38
C SER A 243 1.08 12.33 -12.03
N VAL A 244 0.67 13.58 -11.92
CA VAL A 244 1.53 14.67 -11.45
C VAL A 244 0.78 15.53 -10.44
N MET A 245 1.53 16.06 -9.47
CA MET A 245 1.01 17.03 -8.51
C MET A 245 2.08 18.06 -8.16
N ILE A 246 1.67 19.33 -8.09
CA ILE A 246 2.50 20.43 -7.62
C ILE A 246 1.74 21.15 -6.51
N GLU A 247 2.41 21.38 -5.40
CA GLU A 247 1.91 22.12 -4.25
C GLU A 247 2.83 23.28 -3.95
N GLY A 248 2.26 24.47 -3.77
CA GLY A 248 2.94 25.65 -3.26
C GLY A 248 2.29 26.14 -1.97
N LYS A 249 3.10 26.50 -0.99
CA LYS A 249 2.66 27.08 0.29
C LYS A 249 3.32 28.41 0.51
N TYR A 250 2.51 29.39 0.93
CA TYR A 250 2.97 30.69 1.32
C TYR A 250 2.64 30.97 2.79
N MET A 251 3.64 31.34 3.56
CA MET A 251 3.58 31.65 4.98
C MET A 251 4.06 33.10 5.20
N PRO A 252 3.15 34.10 5.12
CA PRO A 252 3.53 35.51 5.22
C PRO A 252 4.12 35.82 6.60
N ALA A 253 5.29 36.45 6.62
CA ALA A 253 5.93 36.87 7.87
C ALA A 253 5.11 37.90 8.67
N SER A 254 4.27 38.68 7.96
CA SER A 254 3.40 39.72 8.56
C SER A 254 2.23 39.14 9.36
N VAL A 255 1.82 37.89 9.10
CA VAL A 255 0.70 37.26 9.82
C VAL A 255 1.16 35.89 10.35
N LYS A 256 1.67 35.92 11.56
CA LYS A 256 2.17 34.70 12.21
C LYS A 256 1.07 33.64 12.29
N GLY A 257 1.38 32.44 11.81
CA GLY A 257 0.46 31.29 11.84
C GLY A 257 -0.49 31.18 10.65
N LEU A 258 -0.44 32.13 9.68
CA LEU A 258 -1.16 32.01 8.43
C LEU A 258 -0.36 31.19 7.43
N GLU A 259 -1.02 30.23 6.77
CA GLU A 259 -0.51 29.43 5.64
C GLU A 259 -1.55 29.46 4.53
N VAL A 260 -1.13 29.78 3.33
CA VAL A 260 -1.95 29.69 2.11
C VAL A 260 -1.35 28.60 1.24
N CYS A 261 -2.15 27.63 0.82
CA CYS A 261 -1.74 26.50 0.02
C CYS A 261 -2.52 26.46 -1.30
N LEU A 262 -1.80 26.27 -2.40
CA LEU A 262 -2.36 25.94 -3.71
C LEU A 262 -1.77 24.59 -4.16
N GLN A 263 -2.64 23.66 -4.54
CA GLN A 263 -2.26 22.37 -5.08
C GLN A 263 -2.95 22.15 -6.43
N LEU A 264 -2.18 21.73 -7.41
CA LEU A 264 -2.67 21.34 -8.73
C LEU A 264 -2.25 19.90 -8.98
N ALA A 265 -3.18 19.08 -9.45
CA ALA A 265 -2.92 17.67 -9.73
C ALA A 265 -3.60 17.25 -11.04
N GLY A 266 -3.01 16.28 -11.72
CA GLY A 266 -3.60 15.70 -12.92
C GLY A 266 -3.17 14.27 -13.14
N ASP A 267 -4.10 13.49 -13.70
CA ASP A 267 -3.89 12.14 -14.18
C ASP A 267 -4.13 12.09 -15.67
N LYS A 268 -3.34 11.27 -16.39
CA LYS A 268 -3.52 11.01 -17.81
C LYS A 268 -3.22 9.57 -18.15
N GLY A 269 -4.15 8.91 -18.86
CA GLY A 269 -3.97 7.55 -19.37
C GLY A 269 -5.18 6.66 -19.14
N SER A 270 -5.12 5.43 -19.68
CA SER A 270 -6.24 4.49 -19.72
C SER A 270 -6.61 3.92 -18.35
N MET A 271 -5.64 3.80 -17.43
CA MET A 271 -5.85 3.14 -16.15
C MET A 271 -6.63 4.00 -15.13
N PHE A 272 -6.44 5.32 -15.15
CA PHE A 272 -7.10 6.25 -14.24
C PHE A 272 -7.97 7.29 -14.96
N GLY A 273 -7.90 7.34 -16.29
CA GLY A 273 -8.54 8.38 -17.08
C GLY A 273 -7.75 9.68 -17.09
N ASP A 274 -8.33 10.69 -17.74
CA ASP A 274 -7.77 12.02 -17.86
C ASP A 274 -8.51 12.95 -16.88
N HIS A 275 -7.84 13.32 -15.81
CA HIS A 275 -8.43 14.13 -14.74
C HIS A 275 -7.53 15.30 -14.37
N PHE A 276 -8.14 16.38 -13.94
CA PHE A 276 -7.46 17.54 -13.38
C PHE A 276 -8.16 17.97 -12.10
N GLY A 277 -7.38 18.31 -11.08
CA GLY A 277 -7.87 18.82 -9.81
C GLY A 277 -7.06 20.00 -9.30
N ALA A 278 -7.72 20.92 -8.62
CA ALA A 278 -7.10 22.02 -7.92
C ALA A 278 -7.66 22.10 -6.49
N LEU A 279 -6.78 22.41 -5.53
CA LEU A 279 -7.15 22.65 -4.16
C LEU A 279 -6.54 23.98 -3.73
N PHE A 280 -7.38 24.84 -3.15
CA PHE A 280 -6.96 26.04 -2.47
C PHE A 280 -7.34 25.92 -0.99
N ALA A 281 -6.37 26.15 -0.09
CA ALA A 281 -6.60 26.07 1.34
C ALA A 281 -5.93 27.25 2.05
N VAL A 282 -6.63 27.76 3.06
CA VAL A 282 -6.09 28.74 3.99
C VAL A 282 -6.15 28.15 5.39
N ARG A 283 -5.02 28.11 6.05
CA ARG A 283 -4.89 27.60 7.42
C ARG A 283 -4.37 28.72 8.31
N TYR A 284 -5.01 28.89 9.44
CA TYR A 284 -4.53 29.77 10.50
C TYR A 284 -4.31 28.96 11.77
N SER A 285 -3.12 29.06 12.36
CA SER A 285 -2.74 28.41 13.61
C SER A 285 -2.34 29.47 14.61
N GLY A 286 -3.06 29.58 15.72
CA GLY A 286 -2.80 30.55 16.78
C GLY A 286 -3.09 29.97 18.15
N THR A 287 -2.55 30.58 19.19
CA THR A 287 -2.85 30.25 20.58
C THR A 287 -3.89 31.25 21.11
N LEU A 288 -5.04 30.74 21.50
CA LEU A 288 -6.03 31.53 22.24
C LEU A 288 -5.64 31.50 23.73
N THR A 289 -5.16 32.60 24.23
CA THR A 289 -4.95 32.81 25.69
C THR A 289 -6.21 33.41 26.27
N PHE A 290 -6.97 32.63 27.01
CA PHE A 290 -8.04 33.17 27.85
C PHE A 290 -7.38 33.80 29.08
N GLY A 291 -7.35 35.13 29.13
CA GLY A 291 -6.81 35.84 30.28
C GLY A 291 -7.61 35.47 31.54
N LYS A 292 -6.91 35.00 32.58
CA LYS A 292 -7.42 35.10 33.93
C LYS A 292 -7.47 36.58 34.28
N LYS A 293 -8.70 37.13 34.50
CA LYS A 293 -8.89 38.38 35.22
C LYS A 293 -8.57 38.17 36.69
#